data_f650b0de46510f563d6d3d18a7160f19
#
_entry.id   f650b0de46510f563d6d3d18a7160f19
#
_cell.length_a   1.000
_cell.length_b   1.000
_cell.length_c   1.000
_cell.angle_alpha   90.00
_cell.angle_beta   90.00
_cell.angle_gamma   90.00
#
_symmetry.space_group_name_H-M   'P 1'
#
loop_
_entity.id
_entity.type
_entity.pdbx_description
1 polymer ?
#
loop_
_entity_poly.entity_id
_entity_poly.type
_entity_poly.pdbx_seq_one_letter_code
_entity_poly.pdbx_strand_id
1 'polypeptide(L)'
;MTAGLKRSFESLSVLNYRRFFIGQVVSLSGNWMQTVAEVWLILSLTGSGLAVGITTALQFLPIMLLGAWGGSLADRFQKRRLLMLTQALLMVPPLVLAAVTFEGVVAPWMIYSLVLIRGTLIAIDNPARQAFVMEMVGPSRIVNAVSLNSVIVHSARVIGPALAGVLLATAGVAPCFALNSLSFIVMIWALNGMNSAQLSPPPKVGKDRGGVREAFRYVRRTPELSMPLLLMALVGTLGLNFHVILPLLARLSFDGGATSYAVLVSAMGVGSVIGALVTGARGQTGLGVIGFSSLSFGFFAMIAAAMPSLASEALILALLGASAVTFAAAVNSTLQLAVSPEMRGRVMALYTVVFLGSTPIGGPLAGWISEAY
;
A
#
# COMPACT_ATOMS: atom_id res chain seq x y z
N MET A 1 -27.23 17.88 -6.09
CA MET A 1 -25.91 17.67 -5.50
C MET A 1 -25.93 17.21 -4.03
N THR A 2 -26.85 17.67 -3.19
CA THR A 2 -26.87 17.36 -1.75
C THR A 2 -27.23 15.92 -1.35
N ALA A 3 -28.12 15.24 -2.07
CA ALA A 3 -28.54 13.86 -1.76
C ALA A 3 -27.46 12.82 -2.13
N GLY A 4 -26.73 13.03 -3.23
CA GLY A 4 -25.62 12.15 -3.63
C GLY A 4 -24.42 12.22 -2.68
N LEU A 5 -24.05 13.44 -2.23
CA LEU A 5 -22.97 13.62 -1.23
C LEU A 5 -23.32 12.95 0.11
N LYS A 6 -24.56 13.05 0.59
CA LYS A 6 -24.99 12.38 1.83
C LYS A 6 -24.86 10.86 1.73
N ARG A 7 -25.20 10.26 0.57
CA ARG A 7 -25.01 8.82 0.32
C ARG A 7 -23.52 8.43 0.30
N SER A 8 -22.65 9.26 -0.26
CA SER A 8 -21.20 8.98 -0.33
C SER A 8 -20.53 8.91 1.04
N PHE A 9 -21.08 9.54 2.07
CA PHE A 9 -20.55 9.56 3.44
C PHE A 9 -21.46 8.86 4.45
N GLU A 10 -22.38 8.01 3.99
CA GLU A 10 -23.39 7.36 4.86
C GLU A 10 -22.76 6.54 5.98
N SER A 11 -21.67 5.81 5.70
CA SER A 11 -20.99 4.99 6.71
C SER A 11 -20.39 5.82 7.86
N LEU A 12 -20.08 7.10 7.65
CA LEU A 12 -19.58 7.99 8.71
C LEU A 12 -20.67 8.38 9.72
N SER A 13 -21.96 8.09 9.45
CA SER A 13 -23.03 8.22 10.44
C SER A 13 -22.89 7.20 11.58
N VAL A 14 -22.21 6.08 11.33
CA VAL A 14 -21.87 5.08 12.35
C VAL A 14 -20.72 5.60 13.20
N LEU A 15 -20.96 5.89 14.47
CA LEU A 15 -19.99 6.52 15.36
C LEU A 15 -18.67 5.71 15.47
N ASN A 16 -18.77 4.38 15.58
CA ASN A 16 -17.61 3.50 15.64
C ASN A 16 -16.77 3.60 14.35
N TYR A 17 -17.43 3.58 13.19
CA TYR A 17 -16.74 3.69 11.92
C TYR A 17 -16.12 5.09 11.72
N ARG A 18 -16.79 6.16 12.13
CA ARG A 18 -16.26 7.53 12.07
C ARG A 18 -14.99 7.68 12.90
N ARG A 19 -14.95 7.14 14.13
CA ARG A 19 -13.75 7.12 14.98
C ARG A 19 -12.60 6.35 14.32
N PHE A 20 -12.91 5.16 13.78
CA PHE A 20 -11.97 4.34 13.03
C PHE A 20 -11.42 5.08 11.81
N PHE A 21 -12.28 5.71 11.03
CA PHE A 21 -11.92 6.47 9.84
C PHE A 21 -10.90 7.57 10.14
N ILE A 22 -11.14 8.38 11.16
CA ILE A 22 -10.22 9.45 11.60
C ILE A 22 -8.87 8.87 12.03
N GLY A 23 -8.90 7.86 12.90
CA GLY A 23 -7.68 7.18 13.34
C GLY A 23 -6.88 6.60 12.16
N GLN A 24 -7.58 6.04 11.18
CA GLN A 24 -6.96 5.45 10.00
C GLN A 24 -6.35 6.48 9.06
N VAL A 25 -6.98 7.63 8.85
CA VAL A 25 -6.39 8.73 8.05
C VAL A 25 -5.04 9.14 8.64
N VAL A 26 -4.99 9.34 9.95
CA VAL A 26 -3.76 9.75 10.65
C VAL A 26 -2.70 8.64 10.59
N SER A 27 -3.06 7.42 11.00
CA SER A 27 -2.12 6.30 11.07
C SER A 27 -1.60 5.90 9.68
N LEU A 28 -2.44 5.88 8.64
CA LEU A 28 -2.01 5.49 7.31
C LEU A 28 -1.14 6.56 6.65
N SER A 29 -1.43 7.85 6.87
CA SER A 29 -0.55 8.95 6.43
C SER A 29 0.81 8.89 7.11
N GLY A 30 0.84 8.60 8.42
CA GLY A 30 2.08 8.35 9.16
C GLY A 30 2.89 7.17 8.60
N ASN A 31 2.23 6.07 8.26
CA ASN A 31 2.88 4.90 7.66
C ASN A 31 3.54 5.22 6.30
N TRP A 32 2.88 5.98 5.44
CA TRP A 32 3.45 6.40 4.16
C TRP A 32 4.61 7.40 4.34
N MET A 33 4.48 8.32 5.30
CA MET A 33 5.55 9.22 5.69
C MET A 33 6.78 8.44 6.18
N GLN A 34 6.60 7.45 7.06
CA GLN A 34 7.68 6.58 7.54
C GLN A 34 8.32 5.80 6.39
N THR A 35 7.54 5.25 5.45
CA THR A 35 8.10 4.51 4.31
C THR A 35 9.05 5.36 3.48
N VAL A 36 8.70 6.63 3.22
CA VAL A 36 9.58 7.58 2.53
C VAL A 36 10.85 7.85 3.35
N ALA A 37 10.70 8.05 4.66
CA ALA A 37 11.82 8.32 5.56
C ALA A 37 12.77 7.12 5.70
N GLU A 38 12.25 5.88 5.79
CA GLU A 38 13.05 4.63 5.85
C GLU A 38 13.89 4.44 4.59
N VAL A 39 13.25 4.59 3.44
CA VAL A 39 13.91 4.45 2.15
C VAL A 39 14.99 5.52 1.96
N TRP A 40 14.70 6.76 2.33
CA TRP A 40 15.70 7.83 2.27
C TRP A 40 16.86 7.61 3.26
N LEU A 41 16.55 7.16 4.47
CA LEU A 41 17.57 6.88 5.49
C LEU A 41 18.53 5.79 5.04
N ILE A 42 18.04 4.64 4.56
CA ILE A 42 18.93 3.56 4.12
C ILE A 42 19.76 4.00 2.91
N LEU A 43 19.20 4.76 1.97
CA LEU A 43 19.93 5.30 0.84
C LEU A 43 21.02 6.28 1.28
N SER A 44 20.74 7.15 2.25
CA SER A 44 21.72 8.11 2.77
C SER A 44 22.87 7.46 3.53
N LEU A 45 22.60 6.35 4.23
CA LEU A 45 23.60 5.61 5.00
C LEU A 45 24.49 4.73 4.11
N THR A 46 23.95 4.13 3.07
CA THR A 46 24.64 3.12 2.29
C THR A 46 25.07 3.59 0.90
N GLY A 47 24.38 4.58 0.33
CA GLY A 47 24.53 4.96 -1.07
C GLY A 47 24.07 3.88 -2.07
N SER A 48 23.47 2.77 -1.61
CA SER A 48 23.22 1.55 -2.38
C SER A 48 21.75 1.41 -2.74
N GLY A 49 21.45 1.27 -4.05
CA GLY A 49 20.13 0.94 -4.56
C GLY A 49 19.70 -0.47 -4.16
N LEU A 50 20.65 -1.42 -4.08
CA LEU A 50 20.38 -2.77 -3.60
C LEU A 50 19.90 -2.75 -2.14
N ALA A 51 20.51 -1.93 -1.28
CA ALA A 51 20.11 -1.76 0.12
C ALA A 51 18.67 -1.23 0.22
N VAL A 52 18.27 -0.28 -0.62
CA VAL A 52 16.90 0.19 -0.74
C VAL A 52 15.96 -0.92 -1.19
N GLY A 53 16.36 -1.69 -2.20
CA GLY A 53 15.62 -2.85 -2.71
C GLY A 53 15.39 -3.92 -1.64
N ILE A 54 16.42 -4.26 -0.86
CA ILE A 54 16.33 -5.21 0.26
C ILE A 54 15.39 -4.68 1.34
N THR A 55 15.48 -3.40 1.72
CA THR A 55 14.57 -2.77 2.70
C THR A 55 13.12 -2.93 2.25
N THR A 56 12.85 -2.62 1.00
CA THR A 56 11.51 -2.75 0.41
C THR A 56 11.06 -4.22 0.38
N ALA A 57 11.94 -5.14 0.00
CA ALA A 57 11.64 -6.56 0.02
C ALA A 57 11.29 -7.07 1.42
N LEU A 58 12.07 -6.70 2.44
CA LEU A 58 11.82 -7.08 3.84
C LEU A 58 10.49 -6.54 4.38
N GLN A 59 10.01 -5.41 3.87
CA GLN A 59 8.71 -4.86 4.22
C GLN A 59 7.55 -5.71 3.70
N PHE A 60 7.62 -6.17 2.45
CA PHE A 60 6.50 -6.85 1.78
C PHE A 60 6.58 -8.37 1.87
N LEU A 61 7.76 -8.96 2.05
CA LEU A 61 7.97 -10.40 2.16
C LEU A 61 7.12 -11.05 3.27
N PRO A 62 7.06 -10.51 4.51
CA PRO A 62 6.20 -11.08 5.53
C PRO A 62 4.70 -11.03 5.15
N ILE A 63 4.27 -9.97 4.48
CA ILE A 63 2.86 -9.85 4.04
C ILE A 63 2.54 -10.94 3.03
N MET A 64 3.44 -11.21 2.10
CA MET A 64 3.31 -12.27 1.11
C MET A 64 3.27 -13.67 1.75
N LEU A 65 4.18 -13.94 2.68
CA LEU A 65 4.34 -15.27 3.30
C LEU A 65 3.31 -15.53 4.41
N LEU A 66 3.01 -14.53 5.22
CA LEU A 66 2.22 -14.67 6.44
C LEU A 66 0.80 -14.11 6.33
N GLY A 67 0.44 -13.43 5.22
CA GLY A 67 -0.87 -12.78 5.08
C GLY A 67 -2.06 -13.74 5.24
N ALA A 68 -1.95 -14.96 4.70
CA ALA A 68 -2.99 -15.98 4.85
C ALA A 68 -3.10 -16.47 6.32
N TRP A 69 -1.97 -16.61 7.02
CA TRP A 69 -1.93 -16.95 8.44
C TRP A 69 -2.47 -15.79 9.30
N GLY A 70 -2.13 -14.54 8.98
CA GLY A 70 -2.68 -13.35 9.60
C GLY A 70 -4.20 -13.27 9.49
N GLY A 71 -4.76 -13.61 8.32
CA GLY A 71 -6.21 -13.75 8.12
C GLY A 71 -6.84 -14.80 9.03
N SER A 72 -6.21 -15.98 9.11
CA SER A 72 -6.66 -17.05 10.04
C SER A 72 -6.63 -16.61 11.51
N LEU A 73 -5.64 -15.79 11.88
CA LEU A 73 -5.54 -15.23 13.24
C LEU A 73 -6.67 -14.21 13.49
N ALA A 74 -6.94 -13.35 12.50
CA ALA A 74 -8.03 -12.38 12.57
C ALA A 74 -9.41 -13.04 12.76
N ASP A 75 -9.61 -14.25 12.20
CA ASP A 75 -10.85 -14.99 12.35
C ASP A 75 -11.02 -15.62 13.75
N ARG A 76 -9.92 -15.89 14.46
CA ARG A 76 -9.91 -16.55 15.77
C ARG A 76 -10.10 -15.57 16.94
N PHE A 77 -9.58 -14.35 16.80
CA PHE A 77 -9.57 -13.37 17.88
C PHE A 77 -10.59 -12.27 17.67
N GLN A 78 -10.97 -11.58 18.77
CA GLN A 78 -11.76 -10.36 18.68
C GLN A 78 -10.97 -9.28 17.94
N LYS A 79 -11.44 -8.89 16.77
CA LYS A 79 -10.72 -7.99 15.86
C LYS A 79 -10.32 -6.66 16.51
N ARG A 80 -11.20 -6.06 17.33
CA ARG A 80 -10.88 -4.84 18.06
C ARG A 80 -9.66 -5.01 18.98
N ARG A 81 -9.60 -6.13 19.76
CA ARG A 81 -8.47 -6.40 20.67
C ARG A 81 -7.21 -6.72 19.88
N LEU A 82 -7.33 -7.49 18.83
CA LEU A 82 -6.22 -7.83 17.95
C LEU A 82 -5.63 -6.55 17.32
N LEU A 83 -6.47 -5.65 16.81
CA LEU A 83 -6.02 -4.38 16.25
C LEU A 83 -5.37 -3.47 17.31
N MET A 84 -5.91 -3.40 18.54
CA MET A 84 -5.24 -2.63 19.59
C MET A 84 -3.85 -3.18 19.91
N LEU A 85 -3.69 -4.50 19.95
CA LEU A 85 -2.40 -5.15 20.18
C LEU A 85 -1.44 -4.88 19.00
N THR A 86 -1.89 -5.09 17.77
CA THR A 86 -1.03 -4.86 16.59
C THR A 86 -0.63 -3.40 16.45
N GLN A 87 -1.52 -2.45 16.76
CA GLN A 87 -1.19 -1.01 16.75
C GLN A 87 -0.18 -0.65 17.85
N ALA A 88 -0.30 -1.22 19.05
CA ALA A 88 0.67 -1.02 20.12
C ALA A 88 2.05 -1.60 19.76
N LEU A 89 2.10 -2.76 19.11
CA LEU A 89 3.35 -3.35 18.64
C LEU A 89 3.92 -2.59 17.43
N LEU A 90 3.08 -2.10 16.52
CA LEU A 90 3.49 -1.30 15.36
C LEU A 90 4.07 0.06 15.75
N MET A 91 3.77 0.56 16.94
CA MET A 91 4.36 1.79 17.48
C MET A 91 5.87 1.61 17.80
N VAL A 92 6.30 0.40 18.15
CA VAL A 92 7.66 0.14 18.64
C VAL A 92 8.74 0.33 17.57
N PRO A 93 8.65 -0.28 16.36
CA PRO A 93 9.68 -0.10 15.34
C PRO A 93 9.98 1.36 14.99
N PRO A 94 9.01 2.24 14.71
CA PRO A 94 9.29 3.64 14.43
C PRO A 94 9.81 4.41 15.66
N LEU A 95 9.39 4.05 16.88
CA LEU A 95 9.92 4.67 18.09
C LEU A 95 11.41 4.36 18.25
N VAL A 96 11.81 3.10 18.05
CA VAL A 96 13.21 2.69 18.10
C VAL A 96 14.01 3.38 16.98
N LEU A 97 13.47 3.40 15.73
CA LEU A 97 14.14 4.11 14.64
C LEU A 97 14.31 5.61 14.93
N ALA A 98 13.30 6.25 15.53
CA ALA A 98 13.40 7.66 15.92
C ALA A 98 14.56 7.87 16.92
N ALA A 99 14.63 7.04 17.96
CA ALA A 99 15.65 7.13 19.01
C ALA A 99 17.07 6.92 18.43
N VAL A 100 17.30 5.80 17.72
CA VAL A 100 18.66 5.49 17.20
C VAL A 100 19.09 6.46 16.10
N THR A 101 18.11 7.04 15.35
CA THR A 101 18.42 8.06 14.34
C THR A 101 18.75 9.40 15.00
N PHE A 102 18.03 9.76 16.06
CA PHE A 102 18.29 10.99 16.82
C PHE A 102 19.66 10.96 17.50
N GLU A 103 20.05 9.83 18.09
CA GLU A 103 21.36 9.59 18.69
C GLU A 103 22.51 9.46 17.67
N GLY A 104 22.19 9.38 16.38
CA GLY A 104 23.19 9.19 15.32
C GLY A 104 23.87 7.83 15.27
N VAL A 105 23.32 6.81 15.96
CA VAL A 105 23.90 5.45 16.04
C VAL A 105 23.19 4.45 15.11
N VAL A 106 22.29 4.94 14.25
CA VAL A 106 21.53 4.08 13.33
C VAL A 106 22.46 3.35 12.35
N ALA A 107 22.25 2.05 12.20
CA ALA A 107 22.98 1.19 11.27
C ALA A 107 22.01 0.46 10.32
N PRO A 108 22.43 0.09 9.09
CA PRO A 108 21.58 -0.56 8.10
C PRO A 108 20.85 -1.80 8.63
N TRP A 109 21.53 -2.67 9.40
CA TRP A 109 20.94 -3.88 9.95
C TRP A 109 19.77 -3.59 10.93
N MET A 110 19.81 -2.45 11.65
CA MET A 110 18.73 -2.04 12.54
C MET A 110 17.48 -1.71 11.70
N ILE A 111 17.65 -0.99 10.58
CA ILE A 111 16.57 -0.66 9.66
C ILE A 111 15.95 -1.94 9.09
N TYR A 112 16.78 -2.88 8.57
CA TYR A 112 16.32 -4.15 8.03
C TYR A 112 15.49 -4.95 9.04
N SER A 113 15.99 -5.05 10.27
CA SER A 113 15.33 -5.80 11.35
C SER A 113 13.98 -5.18 11.73
N LEU A 114 13.94 -3.85 11.90
CA LEU A 114 12.71 -3.14 12.30
C LEU A 114 11.67 -3.09 11.19
N VAL A 115 12.09 -2.97 9.94
CA VAL A 115 11.20 -3.06 8.76
C VAL A 115 10.61 -4.46 8.62
N LEU A 116 11.40 -5.51 8.84
CA LEU A 116 10.92 -6.90 8.83
C LEU A 116 9.88 -7.16 9.94
N ILE A 117 10.14 -6.67 11.16
CA ILE A 117 9.19 -6.74 12.28
C ILE A 117 7.90 -6.00 11.92
N ARG A 118 8.02 -4.78 11.39
CA ARG A 118 6.86 -3.99 10.94
C ARG A 118 6.04 -4.72 9.86
N GLY A 119 6.71 -5.28 8.85
CA GLY A 119 6.08 -6.07 7.79
C GLY A 119 5.30 -7.28 8.34
N THR A 120 5.87 -7.97 9.33
CA THR A 120 5.23 -9.10 10.01
C THR A 120 3.97 -8.68 10.77
N LEU A 121 4.02 -7.56 11.47
CA LEU A 121 2.86 -7.01 12.17
C LEU A 121 1.77 -6.56 11.21
N ILE A 122 2.12 -5.93 10.10
CA ILE A 122 1.20 -5.51 9.03
C ILE A 122 0.52 -6.73 8.37
N ALA A 123 1.21 -7.86 8.24
CA ALA A 123 0.63 -9.10 7.72
C ALA A 123 -0.55 -9.61 8.56
N ILE A 124 -0.58 -9.29 9.86
CA ILE A 124 -1.68 -9.61 10.78
C ILE A 124 -2.71 -8.48 10.82
N ASP A 125 -2.25 -7.23 10.89
CA ASP A 125 -3.10 -6.04 11.04
C ASP A 125 -4.04 -5.85 9.84
N ASN A 126 -3.52 -5.97 8.61
CA ASN A 126 -4.30 -5.71 7.38
C ASN A 126 -5.57 -6.56 7.27
N PRO A 127 -5.53 -7.91 7.36
CA PRO A 127 -6.75 -8.73 7.27
C PRO A 127 -7.70 -8.49 8.44
N ALA A 128 -7.18 -8.28 9.65
CA ALA A 128 -8.00 -7.94 10.81
C ALA A 128 -8.75 -6.62 10.62
N ARG A 129 -8.08 -5.62 10.07
CA ARG A 129 -8.62 -4.30 9.77
C ARG A 129 -9.73 -4.35 8.71
N GLN A 130 -9.51 -5.08 7.62
CA GLN A 130 -10.52 -5.24 6.57
C GLN A 130 -11.78 -5.95 7.09
N ALA A 131 -11.61 -7.02 7.85
CA ALA A 131 -12.72 -7.75 8.44
C ALA A 131 -13.46 -6.93 9.52
N PHE A 132 -12.76 -6.05 10.25
CA PHE A 132 -13.35 -5.21 11.29
C PHE A 132 -14.27 -4.11 10.73
N VAL A 133 -14.02 -3.62 9.51
CA VAL A 133 -14.91 -2.68 8.83
C VAL A 133 -16.32 -3.25 8.71
N MET A 134 -16.46 -4.52 8.33
CA MET A 134 -17.76 -5.20 8.23
C MET A 134 -18.48 -5.27 9.59
N GLU A 135 -17.73 -5.52 10.69
CA GLU A 135 -18.32 -5.57 12.04
C GLU A 135 -18.87 -4.22 12.50
N MET A 136 -18.28 -3.11 12.03
CA MET A 136 -18.71 -1.76 12.41
C MET A 136 -19.93 -1.27 11.65
N VAL A 137 -19.99 -1.52 10.32
CA VAL A 137 -21.01 -0.90 9.45
C VAL A 137 -22.12 -1.85 9.03
N GLY A 138 -21.90 -3.16 9.15
CA GLY A 138 -22.83 -4.19 8.69
C GLY A 138 -22.92 -4.31 7.16
N PRO A 139 -23.69 -5.30 6.65
CA PRO A 139 -23.77 -5.60 5.21
C PRO A 139 -24.33 -4.47 4.36
N SER A 140 -25.30 -3.70 4.87
CA SER A 140 -26.00 -2.65 4.11
C SER A 140 -25.11 -1.48 3.72
N ARG A 141 -24.06 -1.18 4.50
CA ARG A 141 -23.15 -0.03 4.30
C ARG A 141 -21.75 -0.41 3.90
N ILE A 142 -21.46 -1.70 3.71
CA ILE A 142 -20.09 -2.18 3.44
C ILE A 142 -19.51 -1.60 2.15
N VAL A 143 -20.28 -1.47 1.10
CA VAL A 143 -19.84 -0.90 -0.19
C VAL A 143 -19.39 0.56 0.01
N ASN A 144 -20.16 1.34 0.76
CA ASN A 144 -19.80 2.72 1.06
C ASN A 144 -18.56 2.81 1.95
N ALA A 145 -18.44 1.97 2.98
CA ALA A 145 -17.27 1.94 3.85
C ALA A 145 -15.98 1.51 3.09
N VAL A 146 -16.07 0.54 2.19
CA VAL A 146 -14.93 0.13 1.34
C VAL A 146 -14.52 1.26 0.40
N SER A 147 -15.49 1.98 -0.19
CA SER A 147 -15.20 3.15 -1.03
C SER A 147 -14.48 4.25 -0.25
N LEU A 148 -14.95 4.57 0.96
CA LEU A 148 -14.30 5.54 1.85
C LEU A 148 -12.90 5.08 2.28
N ASN A 149 -12.72 3.79 2.54
CA ASN A 149 -11.40 3.23 2.84
C ASN A 149 -10.43 3.40 1.66
N SER A 150 -10.90 3.24 0.42
CA SER A 150 -10.09 3.50 -0.77
C SER A 150 -9.67 4.97 -0.86
N VAL A 151 -10.58 5.90 -0.52
CA VAL A 151 -10.24 7.34 -0.44
C VAL A 151 -9.11 7.57 0.58
N ILE A 152 -9.19 6.97 1.78
CA ILE A 152 -8.13 7.10 2.78
C ILE A 152 -6.80 6.59 2.22
N VAL A 153 -6.79 5.38 1.64
CA VAL A 153 -5.56 4.76 1.13
C VAL A 153 -4.88 5.64 0.08
N HIS A 154 -5.66 6.16 -0.87
CA HIS A 154 -5.11 7.03 -1.92
C HIS A 154 -4.69 8.40 -1.40
N SER A 155 -5.48 9.02 -0.50
CA SER A 155 -5.12 10.29 0.12
C SER A 155 -3.84 10.18 0.96
N ALA A 156 -3.68 9.10 1.72
CA ALA A 156 -2.49 8.86 2.54
C ALA A 156 -1.22 8.71 1.69
N ARG A 157 -1.32 8.16 0.47
CA ARG A 157 -0.21 8.06 -0.49
C ARG A 157 0.27 9.43 -1.01
N VAL A 158 -0.54 10.47 -0.88
CA VAL A 158 -0.15 11.85 -1.22
C VAL A 158 0.28 12.61 0.03
N ILE A 159 -0.54 12.55 1.08
CA ILE A 159 -0.32 13.29 2.33
C ILE A 159 0.96 12.83 3.03
N GLY A 160 1.16 11.50 3.13
CA GLY A 160 2.33 10.93 3.81
C GLY A 160 3.66 11.41 3.22
N PRO A 161 3.93 11.19 1.93
CA PRO A 161 5.15 11.69 1.28
C PRO A 161 5.31 13.20 1.34
N ALA A 162 4.21 13.97 1.20
CA ALA A 162 4.27 15.44 1.33
C ALA A 162 4.73 15.88 2.72
N LEU A 163 4.18 15.24 3.78
CA LEU A 163 4.62 15.47 5.16
C LEU A 163 6.08 15.04 5.36
N ALA A 164 6.47 13.89 4.80
CA ALA A 164 7.86 13.44 4.84
C ALA A 164 8.79 14.48 4.21
N GLY A 165 8.45 15.01 3.03
CA GLY A 165 9.26 16.01 2.35
C GLY A 165 9.48 17.27 3.17
N VAL A 166 8.44 17.79 3.81
CA VAL A 166 8.54 18.95 4.69
C VAL A 166 9.43 18.64 5.89
N LEU A 167 9.21 17.52 6.57
CA LEU A 167 9.99 17.16 7.77
C LEU A 167 11.44 16.85 7.44
N LEU A 168 11.70 16.11 6.36
CA LEU A 168 13.05 15.81 5.92
C LEU A 168 13.86 17.07 5.57
N ALA A 169 13.19 18.09 5.00
CA ALA A 169 13.82 19.37 4.66
C ALA A 169 14.07 20.27 5.87
N THR A 170 13.23 20.20 6.91
CA THR A 170 13.26 21.17 8.03
C THR A 170 13.80 20.59 9.32
N ALA A 171 13.56 19.31 9.61
CA ALA A 171 13.82 18.69 10.90
C ALA A 171 14.54 17.34 10.80
N GLY A 172 14.80 16.84 9.58
CA GLY A 172 15.47 15.57 9.35
C GLY A 172 14.55 14.34 9.42
N VAL A 173 15.17 13.16 9.45
CA VAL A 173 14.49 11.86 9.33
C VAL A 173 13.80 11.42 10.62
N ALA A 174 14.43 11.63 11.78
CA ALA A 174 13.96 11.14 13.07
C ALA A 174 12.53 11.59 13.44
N PRO A 175 12.11 12.85 13.20
CA PRO A 175 10.74 13.30 13.45
C PRO A 175 9.68 12.53 12.63
N CYS A 176 9.99 12.06 11.43
CA CYS A 176 9.05 11.25 10.64
C CYS A 176 8.69 9.95 11.37
N PHE A 177 9.67 9.31 11.98
CA PHE A 177 9.48 8.09 12.76
C PHE A 177 8.73 8.36 14.05
N ALA A 178 9.12 9.41 14.79
CA ALA A 178 8.46 9.80 16.04
C ALA A 178 6.97 10.12 15.83
N LEU A 179 6.65 10.92 14.82
CA LEU A 179 5.27 11.27 14.50
C LEU A 179 4.44 10.07 14.02
N ASN A 180 5.04 9.14 13.27
CA ASN A 180 4.33 7.91 12.94
C ASN A 180 4.08 7.05 14.17
N SER A 181 5.04 6.92 15.07
CA SER A 181 4.83 6.23 16.35
C SER A 181 3.65 6.83 17.12
N LEU A 182 3.57 8.17 17.21
CA LEU A 182 2.45 8.86 17.84
C LEU A 182 1.12 8.65 17.09
N SER A 183 1.13 8.49 15.77
CA SER A 183 -0.07 8.24 14.98
C SER A 183 -0.80 6.95 15.39
N PHE A 184 -0.07 5.93 15.83
CA PHE A 184 -0.66 4.69 16.35
C PHE A 184 -1.43 4.91 17.66
N ILE A 185 -1.00 5.87 18.51
CA ILE A 185 -1.74 6.24 19.72
C ILE A 185 -3.14 6.76 19.37
N VAL A 186 -3.23 7.59 18.31
CA VAL A 186 -4.52 8.09 17.83
C VAL A 186 -5.43 6.94 17.40
N MET A 187 -4.87 5.93 16.72
CA MET A 187 -5.64 4.76 16.31
C MET A 187 -6.07 3.89 17.51
N ILE A 188 -5.19 3.67 18.49
CA ILE A 188 -5.51 2.94 19.71
C ILE A 188 -6.61 3.67 20.47
N TRP A 189 -6.51 5.00 20.61
CA TRP A 189 -7.54 5.81 21.27
C TRP A 189 -8.88 5.72 20.54
N ALA A 190 -8.88 5.78 19.19
CA ALA A 190 -10.09 5.60 18.40
C ALA A 190 -10.72 4.22 18.63
N LEU A 191 -9.93 3.14 18.64
CA LEU A 191 -10.38 1.78 18.91
C LEU A 191 -10.91 1.63 20.35
N ASN A 192 -10.22 2.23 21.34
CA ASN A 192 -10.63 2.15 22.75
C ASN A 192 -11.95 2.86 23.01
N GLY A 193 -12.19 3.98 22.34
CA GLY A 193 -13.42 4.75 22.46
C GLY A 193 -14.66 4.13 21.79
N MET A 194 -14.55 2.97 21.11
CA MET A 194 -15.68 2.34 20.42
C MET A 194 -16.63 1.64 21.36
N ASN A 195 -17.93 1.72 21.05
CA ASN A 195 -18.96 0.97 21.76
C ASN A 195 -19.00 -0.48 21.26
N SER A 196 -18.55 -1.42 22.08
CA SER A 196 -18.50 -2.85 21.74
C SER A 196 -19.88 -3.48 21.52
N ALA A 197 -20.95 -2.95 22.14
CA ALA A 197 -22.30 -3.45 21.98
C ALA A 197 -22.88 -3.19 20.57
N GLN A 198 -22.30 -2.26 19.84
CA GLN A 198 -22.70 -1.92 18.46
C GLN A 198 -21.90 -2.66 17.39
N LEU A 199 -20.99 -3.54 17.78
CA LEU A 199 -20.22 -4.37 16.85
C LEU A 199 -21.00 -5.64 16.55
N SER A 200 -21.17 -5.94 15.27
CA SER A 200 -21.89 -7.14 14.79
C SER A 200 -20.89 -8.08 14.11
N PRO A 201 -20.28 -9.01 14.84
CA PRO A 201 -19.36 -9.97 14.22
C PRO A 201 -20.11 -10.80 13.17
N PRO A 202 -19.57 -10.94 11.94
CA PRO A 202 -20.18 -11.75 10.91
C PRO A 202 -20.22 -13.21 11.34
N PRO A 203 -21.22 -14.00 10.85
CA PRO A 203 -21.28 -15.43 11.09
C PRO A 203 -19.97 -16.09 10.63
N LYS A 204 -19.46 -17.03 11.42
CA LYS A 204 -18.26 -17.79 11.07
C LYS A 204 -18.52 -18.57 9.78
N VAL A 205 -17.91 -18.14 8.68
CA VAL A 205 -17.93 -18.86 7.42
C VAL A 205 -17.06 -20.12 7.59
N GLY A 206 -17.63 -21.29 7.26
CA GLY A 206 -16.90 -22.56 7.31
C GLY A 206 -15.62 -22.48 6.47
N LYS A 207 -14.54 -23.11 6.95
CA LYS A 207 -13.28 -23.18 6.21
C LYS A 207 -13.50 -23.87 4.87
N ASP A 208 -13.47 -23.08 3.80
CA ASP A 208 -13.42 -23.63 2.45
C ASP A 208 -12.06 -24.32 2.25
N ARG A 209 -12.07 -25.65 2.07
CA ARG A 209 -10.88 -26.52 2.01
C ARG A 209 -10.17 -26.51 0.65
N GLY A 210 -10.54 -25.64 -0.28
CA GLY A 210 -9.96 -25.56 -1.60
C GLY A 210 -8.56 -24.93 -1.61
N GLY A 211 -7.56 -25.68 -2.08
CA GLY A 211 -6.16 -25.27 -2.03
C GLY A 211 -5.77 -24.27 -3.14
N VAL A 212 -4.70 -23.49 -2.90
CA VAL A 212 -4.03 -22.60 -3.88
C VAL A 212 -3.71 -23.31 -5.19
N ARG A 213 -3.39 -24.62 -5.14
CA ARG A 213 -3.11 -25.46 -6.32
C ARG A 213 -4.33 -25.57 -7.27
N GLU A 214 -5.53 -25.60 -6.72
CA GLU A 214 -6.76 -25.65 -7.52
C GLU A 214 -7.01 -24.31 -8.21
N ALA A 215 -6.84 -23.20 -7.51
CA ALA A 215 -6.92 -21.86 -8.10
C ALA A 215 -5.90 -21.67 -9.22
N PHE A 216 -4.65 -22.10 -9.02
CA PHE A 216 -3.61 -22.04 -10.04
C PHE A 216 -3.97 -22.84 -11.30
N ARG A 217 -4.49 -24.07 -11.11
CA ARG A 217 -4.94 -24.92 -12.22
C ARG A 217 -6.13 -24.30 -12.97
N TYR A 218 -7.09 -23.73 -12.24
CA TYR A 218 -8.25 -23.06 -12.81
C TYR A 218 -7.83 -21.84 -13.65
N VAL A 219 -6.99 -20.96 -13.10
CA VAL A 219 -6.45 -19.80 -13.80
C VAL A 219 -5.70 -20.19 -15.06
N ARG A 220 -4.80 -21.20 -14.99
CA ARG A 220 -4.01 -21.65 -16.14
C ARG A 220 -4.86 -22.15 -17.30
N ARG A 221 -6.07 -22.65 -17.04
CA ARG A 221 -7.01 -23.16 -18.05
C ARG A 221 -7.96 -22.11 -18.60
N THR A 222 -7.96 -20.89 -18.02
CA THR A 222 -8.89 -19.80 -18.36
C THR A 222 -8.07 -18.60 -18.83
N PRO A 223 -7.92 -18.37 -20.16
CA PRO A 223 -7.09 -17.29 -20.71
C PRO A 223 -7.49 -15.91 -20.19
N GLU A 224 -8.78 -15.66 -19.96
CA GLU A 224 -9.32 -14.41 -19.41
C GLU A 224 -8.83 -14.09 -17.99
N LEU A 225 -8.31 -15.10 -17.27
CA LEU A 225 -7.73 -14.97 -15.93
C LEU A 225 -6.20 -15.01 -15.96
N SER A 226 -5.63 -15.88 -16.81
CA SER A 226 -4.19 -16.10 -16.84
C SER A 226 -3.43 -14.90 -17.42
N MET A 227 -3.97 -14.25 -18.47
CA MET A 227 -3.34 -13.11 -19.13
C MET A 227 -3.25 -11.88 -18.20
N PRO A 228 -4.34 -11.44 -17.53
CA PRO A 228 -4.26 -10.36 -16.55
C PRO A 228 -3.27 -10.64 -15.41
N LEU A 229 -3.23 -11.87 -14.89
CA LEU A 229 -2.30 -12.25 -13.82
C LEU A 229 -0.85 -12.28 -14.29
N LEU A 230 -0.59 -12.76 -15.50
CA LEU A 230 0.75 -12.74 -16.10
C LEU A 230 1.24 -11.30 -16.31
N LEU A 231 0.39 -10.43 -16.87
CA LEU A 231 0.73 -9.02 -17.05
C LEU A 231 0.96 -8.33 -15.70
N MET A 232 0.16 -8.64 -14.68
CA MET A 232 0.38 -8.14 -13.32
C MET A 232 1.71 -8.62 -12.75
N ALA A 233 2.08 -9.88 -12.96
CA ALA A 233 3.37 -10.41 -12.51
C ALA A 233 4.55 -9.69 -13.20
N LEU A 234 4.47 -9.50 -14.51
CA LEU A 234 5.53 -8.83 -15.28
C LEU A 234 5.65 -7.34 -14.94
N VAL A 235 4.55 -6.59 -15.07
CA VAL A 235 4.54 -5.15 -14.80
C VAL A 235 4.82 -4.89 -13.32
N GLY A 236 4.27 -5.71 -12.42
CA GLY A 236 4.51 -5.62 -10.98
C GLY A 236 5.98 -5.80 -10.63
N THR A 237 6.62 -6.85 -11.16
CA THR A 237 8.02 -7.17 -10.84
C THR A 237 9.00 -6.21 -11.50
N LEU A 238 8.75 -5.77 -12.73
CA LEU A 238 9.69 -4.95 -13.47
C LEU A 238 9.43 -3.45 -13.35
N GLY A 239 8.17 -3.02 -13.18
CA GLY A 239 7.79 -1.61 -13.29
C GLY A 239 7.23 -0.97 -12.01
N LEU A 240 6.53 -1.70 -11.13
CA LEU A 240 5.86 -1.08 -9.98
C LEU A 240 6.75 -0.90 -8.73
N ASN A 241 8.08 -0.86 -8.92
CA ASN A 241 9.05 -0.73 -7.82
C ASN A 241 9.42 0.73 -7.50
N PHE A 242 8.44 1.62 -7.50
CA PHE A 242 8.66 3.06 -7.31
C PHE A 242 9.31 3.43 -5.97
N HIS A 243 9.13 2.61 -4.93
CA HIS A 243 9.80 2.81 -3.64
C HIS A 243 11.32 2.67 -3.73
N VAL A 244 11.82 1.97 -4.75
CA VAL A 244 13.26 1.82 -5.03
C VAL A 244 13.72 2.84 -6.06
N ILE A 245 12.97 2.98 -7.15
CA ILE A 245 13.38 3.79 -8.31
C ILE A 245 13.36 5.29 -7.98
N LEU A 246 12.30 5.81 -7.35
CA LEU A 246 12.16 7.26 -7.14
C LEU A 246 13.22 7.90 -6.24
N PRO A 247 13.65 7.31 -5.12
CA PRO A 247 14.73 7.88 -4.31
C PRO A 247 16.08 7.85 -5.03
N LEU A 248 16.34 6.80 -5.82
CA LEU A 248 17.55 6.70 -6.65
C LEU A 248 17.54 7.73 -7.78
N LEU A 249 16.40 7.88 -8.46
CA LEU A 249 16.20 8.90 -9.48
C LEU A 249 16.41 10.32 -8.92
N ALA A 250 15.83 10.61 -7.74
CA ALA A 250 16.00 11.90 -7.09
C ALA A 250 17.48 12.19 -6.79
N ARG A 251 18.24 11.18 -6.32
CA ARG A 251 19.63 11.34 -5.90
C ARG A 251 20.62 11.27 -7.07
N LEU A 252 20.47 10.29 -7.97
CA LEU A 252 21.46 10.01 -9.00
C LEU A 252 21.25 10.84 -10.28
N SER A 253 19.99 11.08 -10.67
CA SER A 253 19.68 11.79 -11.92
C SER A 253 19.49 13.29 -11.73
N PHE A 254 18.98 13.72 -10.57
CA PHE A 254 18.72 15.15 -10.30
C PHE A 254 19.62 15.74 -9.22
N ASP A 255 20.59 15.01 -8.71
CA ASP A 255 21.49 15.42 -7.62
C ASP A 255 20.71 16.05 -6.44
N GLY A 256 19.50 15.53 -6.21
CA GLY A 256 18.50 16.07 -5.31
C GLY A 256 18.49 15.42 -3.94
N GLY A 257 17.98 16.15 -2.96
CA GLY A 257 17.81 15.68 -1.59
C GLY A 257 16.48 14.95 -1.36
N ALA A 258 16.19 14.71 -0.09
CA ALA A 258 14.94 14.08 0.36
C ALA A 258 13.68 14.84 -0.11
N THR A 259 13.75 16.16 -0.25
CA THR A 259 12.65 16.98 -0.76
C THR A 259 12.33 16.64 -2.22
N SER A 260 13.36 16.45 -3.07
CA SER A 260 13.17 16.03 -4.46
C SER A 260 12.48 14.67 -4.53
N TYR A 261 12.92 13.72 -3.72
CA TYR A 261 12.25 12.41 -3.60
C TYR A 261 10.77 12.55 -3.20
N ALA A 262 10.49 13.35 -2.17
CA ALA A 262 9.12 13.58 -1.70
C ALA A 262 8.22 14.23 -2.78
N VAL A 263 8.77 15.18 -3.57
CA VAL A 263 8.07 15.80 -4.71
C VAL A 263 7.70 14.75 -5.75
N LEU A 264 8.64 13.89 -6.15
CA LEU A 264 8.41 12.83 -7.14
C LEU A 264 7.33 11.84 -6.68
N VAL A 265 7.42 11.38 -5.42
CA VAL A 265 6.40 10.46 -4.85
C VAL A 265 5.03 11.12 -4.74
N SER A 266 4.98 12.38 -4.34
CA SER A 266 3.73 13.13 -4.22
C SER A 266 3.08 13.35 -5.59
N ALA A 267 3.86 13.73 -6.60
CA ALA A 267 3.38 13.91 -7.97
C ALA A 267 2.78 12.61 -8.53
N MET A 268 3.49 11.48 -8.37
CA MET A 268 2.99 10.17 -8.75
C MET A 268 1.72 9.80 -7.97
N GLY A 269 1.65 10.15 -6.67
CA GLY A 269 0.48 9.95 -5.82
C GLY A 269 -0.73 10.73 -6.32
N VAL A 270 -0.58 11.99 -6.68
CA VAL A 270 -1.64 12.83 -7.26
C VAL A 270 -2.17 12.20 -8.55
N GLY A 271 -1.27 11.79 -9.44
CA GLY A 271 -1.65 11.08 -10.67
C GLY A 271 -2.42 9.79 -10.39
N SER A 272 -1.99 9.03 -9.40
CA SER A 272 -2.67 7.80 -8.97
C SER A 272 -4.10 8.05 -8.48
N VAL A 273 -4.34 9.14 -7.76
CA VAL A 273 -5.69 9.56 -7.33
C VAL A 273 -6.55 9.91 -8.54
N ILE A 274 -6.02 10.72 -9.46
CA ILE A 274 -6.73 11.10 -10.69
C ILE A 274 -7.06 9.85 -11.53
N GLY A 275 -6.09 8.95 -11.74
CA GLY A 275 -6.28 7.70 -12.46
C GLY A 275 -7.35 6.81 -11.84
N ALA A 276 -7.36 6.68 -10.51
CA ALA A 276 -8.39 5.92 -9.79
C ALA A 276 -9.79 6.51 -9.99
N LEU A 277 -9.94 7.83 -9.92
CA LEU A 277 -11.22 8.52 -10.12
C LEU A 277 -11.73 8.36 -11.55
N VAL A 278 -10.87 8.55 -12.55
CA VAL A 278 -11.21 8.40 -13.97
C VAL A 278 -11.60 6.95 -14.29
N THR A 279 -10.85 5.98 -13.78
CA THR A 279 -11.14 4.55 -13.97
C THR A 279 -12.46 4.17 -13.32
N GLY A 280 -12.71 4.65 -12.10
CA GLY A 280 -13.96 4.43 -11.39
C GLY A 280 -15.16 5.06 -12.12
N ALA A 281 -15.03 6.28 -12.65
CA ALA A 281 -16.09 6.96 -13.39
C ALA A 281 -16.42 6.29 -14.73
N ARG A 282 -15.40 5.73 -15.42
CA ARG A 282 -15.60 5.03 -16.69
C ARG A 282 -16.23 3.64 -16.53
N GLY A 283 -15.97 2.96 -15.42
CA GLY A 283 -16.48 1.61 -15.14
C GLY A 283 -16.06 0.55 -16.16
N GLN A 284 -15.12 0.85 -17.04
CA GLN A 284 -14.68 -0.06 -18.10
C GLN A 284 -13.65 -1.06 -17.57
N THR A 285 -13.80 -2.31 -17.97
CA THR A 285 -12.92 -3.43 -17.59
C THR A 285 -12.63 -4.31 -18.81
N GLY A 286 -11.72 -5.27 -18.66
CA GLY A 286 -11.39 -6.24 -19.70
C GLY A 286 -10.00 -6.07 -20.29
N LEU A 287 -9.62 -7.01 -21.14
CA LEU A 287 -8.26 -7.11 -21.69
C LEU A 287 -7.82 -5.87 -22.49
N GLY A 288 -8.76 -5.20 -23.16
CA GLY A 288 -8.45 -3.96 -23.92
C GLY A 288 -8.00 -2.82 -22.99
N VAL A 289 -8.66 -2.63 -21.84
CA VAL A 289 -8.29 -1.61 -20.86
C VAL A 289 -6.96 -1.96 -20.20
N ILE A 290 -6.74 -3.24 -19.88
CA ILE A 290 -5.48 -3.74 -19.31
C ILE A 290 -4.34 -3.50 -20.31
N GLY A 291 -4.51 -3.87 -21.59
CA GLY A 291 -3.52 -3.65 -22.63
C GLY A 291 -3.19 -2.18 -22.83
N PHE A 292 -4.22 -1.33 -22.98
CA PHE A 292 -4.00 0.11 -23.13
C PHE A 292 -3.29 0.74 -21.91
N SER A 293 -3.70 0.41 -20.70
CA SER A 293 -3.11 0.99 -19.48
C SER A 293 -1.68 0.48 -19.24
N SER A 294 -1.36 -0.79 -19.59
CA SER A 294 0.02 -1.31 -19.48
C SER A 294 0.94 -0.68 -20.53
N LEU A 295 0.46 -0.48 -21.76
CA LEU A 295 1.23 0.22 -22.81
C LEU A 295 1.44 1.70 -22.46
N SER A 296 0.40 2.39 -21.95
CA SER A 296 0.52 3.77 -21.45
C SER A 296 1.53 3.87 -20.32
N PHE A 297 1.51 2.90 -19.39
CA PHE A 297 2.49 2.81 -18.32
C PHE A 297 3.91 2.70 -18.85
N GLY A 298 4.17 1.77 -19.77
CA GLY A 298 5.48 1.60 -20.40
C GLY A 298 5.93 2.82 -21.18
N PHE A 299 5.01 3.46 -21.91
CA PHE A 299 5.29 4.68 -22.66
C PHE A 299 5.70 5.84 -21.73
N PHE A 300 4.94 6.10 -20.66
CA PHE A 300 5.31 7.16 -19.71
C PHE A 300 6.58 6.81 -18.93
N ALA A 301 6.85 5.53 -18.64
CA ALA A 301 8.11 5.12 -18.04
C ALA A 301 9.32 5.41 -18.92
N MET A 302 9.20 5.20 -20.25
CA MET A 302 10.27 5.57 -21.20
C MET A 302 10.47 7.08 -21.30
N ILE A 303 9.38 7.85 -21.28
CA ILE A 303 9.50 9.32 -21.28
C ILE A 303 10.15 9.81 -19.98
N ALA A 304 9.74 9.27 -18.81
CA ALA A 304 10.32 9.59 -17.51
C ALA A 304 11.85 9.40 -17.52
N ALA A 305 12.35 8.30 -18.09
CA ALA A 305 13.79 8.05 -18.19
C ALA A 305 14.58 9.11 -18.99
N ALA A 306 13.91 9.93 -19.79
CA ALA A 306 14.53 10.97 -20.64
C ALA A 306 14.29 12.40 -20.12
N MET A 307 13.68 12.59 -18.97
CA MET A 307 13.32 13.93 -18.48
C MET A 307 14.54 14.70 -17.96
N PRO A 308 14.74 15.95 -18.43
CA PRO A 308 15.94 16.72 -18.11
C PRO A 308 15.86 17.46 -16.77
N SER A 309 14.68 17.54 -16.14
CA SER A 309 14.49 18.32 -14.93
C SER A 309 13.50 17.66 -13.96
N LEU A 310 13.66 17.95 -12.67
CA LEU A 310 12.75 17.45 -11.61
C LEU A 310 11.29 17.84 -11.88
N ALA A 311 11.04 19.05 -12.43
CA ALA A 311 9.68 19.50 -12.69
C ALA A 311 9.01 18.73 -13.84
N SER A 312 9.74 18.49 -14.95
CA SER A 312 9.26 17.68 -16.07
C SER A 312 9.07 16.22 -15.65
N GLU A 313 9.99 15.68 -14.86
CA GLU A 313 9.88 14.33 -14.28
C GLU A 313 8.64 14.21 -13.41
N ALA A 314 8.39 15.14 -12.48
CA ALA A 314 7.20 15.14 -11.62
C ALA A 314 5.90 15.12 -12.44
N LEU A 315 5.83 15.87 -13.55
CA LEU A 315 4.67 15.88 -14.44
C LEU A 315 4.45 14.50 -15.09
N ILE A 316 5.51 13.90 -15.64
CA ILE A 316 5.43 12.58 -16.28
C ILE A 316 5.11 11.48 -15.25
N LEU A 317 5.66 11.55 -14.04
CA LEU A 317 5.33 10.63 -12.96
C LEU A 317 3.86 10.73 -12.52
N ALA A 318 3.22 11.88 -12.62
CA ALA A 318 1.78 11.97 -12.40
C ALA A 318 0.99 11.15 -13.45
N LEU A 319 1.36 11.23 -14.74
CA LEU A 319 0.76 10.43 -15.81
C LEU A 319 1.07 8.93 -15.65
N LEU A 320 2.29 8.62 -15.26
CA LEU A 320 2.74 7.26 -14.96
C LEU A 320 1.94 6.66 -13.78
N GLY A 321 1.76 7.42 -12.69
CA GLY A 321 0.97 7.01 -11.55
C GLY A 321 -0.50 6.78 -11.89
N ALA A 322 -1.09 7.62 -12.74
CA ALA A 322 -2.44 7.42 -13.25
C ALA A 322 -2.57 6.12 -14.05
N SER A 323 -1.61 5.85 -14.95
CA SER A 323 -1.57 4.63 -15.76
C SER A 323 -1.37 3.38 -14.90
N ALA A 324 -0.49 3.43 -13.90
CA ALA A 324 -0.21 2.33 -12.98
C ALA A 324 -1.46 1.91 -12.19
N VAL A 325 -2.20 2.89 -11.63
CA VAL A 325 -3.42 2.60 -10.86
C VAL A 325 -4.55 2.14 -11.77
N THR A 326 -4.70 2.72 -12.97
CA THR A 326 -5.67 2.27 -13.96
C THR A 326 -5.40 0.80 -14.34
N PHE A 327 -4.14 0.44 -14.61
CA PHE A 327 -3.74 -0.94 -14.88
C PHE A 327 -4.09 -1.88 -13.73
N ALA A 328 -3.67 -1.57 -12.50
CA ALA A 328 -3.94 -2.42 -11.35
C ALA A 328 -5.44 -2.58 -11.07
N ALA A 329 -6.23 -1.50 -11.20
CA ALA A 329 -7.67 -1.52 -11.04
C ALA A 329 -8.36 -2.34 -12.14
N ALA A 330 -7.93 -2.19 -13.40
CA ALA A 330 -8.45 -2.95 -14.52
C ALA A 330 -8.20 -4.45 -14.38
N VAL A 331 -6.98 -4.85 -14.00
CA VAL A 331 -6.65 -6.25 -13.70
C VAL A 331 -7.53 -6.80 -12.59
N ASN A 332 -7.60 -6.10 -11.45
CA ASN A 332 -8.39 -6.50 -10.30
C ASN A 332 -9.87 -6.69 -10.66
N SER A 333 -10.48 -5.71 -11.32
CA SER A 333 -11.91 -5.74 -11.70
C SER A 333 -12.20 -6.82 -12.74
N THR A 334 -11.33 -6.99 -13.74
CA THR A 334 -11.48 -8.03 -14.76
C THR A 334 -11.45 -9.42 -14.13
N LEU A 335 -10.50 -9.67 -13.22
CA LEU A 335 -10.44 -10.95 -12.50
C LEU A 335 -11.69 -11.19 -11.66
N GLN A 336 -12.19 -10.17 -10.94
CA GLN A 336 -13.41 -10.31 -10.11
C GLN A 336 -14.66 -10.61 -10.93
N LEU A 337 -14.76 -10.07 -12.14
CA LEU A 337 -15.93 -10.25 -13.02
C LEU A 337 -15.87 -11.55 -13.82
N ALA A 338 -14.66 -11.98 -14.23
CA ALA A 338 -14.48 -13.18 -15.06
C ALA A 338 -14.48 -14.49 -14.25
N VAL A 339 -14.23 -14.42 -12.94
CA VAL A 339 -14.11 -15.62 -12.10
C VAL A 339 -15.47 -16.10 -11.61
N SER A 340 -15.71 -17.42 -11.60
CA SER A 340 -16.91 -18.01 -11.00
C SER A 340 -17.02 -17.72 -9.51
N PRO A 341 -18.25 -17.56 -8.95
CA PRO A 341 -18.44 -17.20 -7.53
C PRO A 341 -17.69 -18.12 -6.56
N GLU A 342 -17.63 -19.43 -6.87
CA GLU A 342 -17.00 -20.47 -6.03
C GLU A 342 -15.47 -20.34 -5.98
N MET A 343 -14.84 -19.83 -7.05
CA MET A 343 -13.39 -19.68 -7.19
C MET A 343 -12.90 -18.26 -6.87
N ARG A 344 -13.82 -17.28 -6.71
CA ARG A 344 -13.47 -15.85 -6.57
C ARG A 344 -12.49 -15.59 -5.45
N GLY A 345 -12.75 -16.11 -4.27
CA GLY A 345 -11.86 -15.90 -3.12
C GLY A 345 -10.45 -16.43 -3.37
N ARG A 346 -10.34 -17.59 -4.01
CA ARG A 346 -9.05 -18.26 -4.29
C ARG A 346 -8.25 -17.54 -5.38
N VAL A 347 -8.91 -17.12 -6.46
CA VAL A 347 -8.27 -16.36 -7.54
C VAL A 347 -7.83 -14.98 -7.05
N MET A 348 -8.63 -14.31 -6.21
CA MET A 348 -8.25 -13.02 -5.63
C MET A 348 -7.11 -13.15 -4.61
N ALA A 349 -7.02 -14.26 -3.89
CA ALA A 349 -5.84 -14.55 -3.07
C ALA A 349 -4.58 -14.73 -3.93
N LEU A 350 -4.67 -15.44 -5.06
CA LEU A 350 -3.57 -15.59 -6.01
C LEU A 350 -3.15 -14.23 -6.61
N TYR A 351 -4.13 -13.38 -6.98
CA TYR A 351 -3.86 -12.00 -7.41
C TYR A 351 -3.10 -11.21 -6.35
N THR A 352 -3.50 -11.30 -5.08
CA THR A 352 -2.82 -10.62 -3.97
C THR A 352 -1.38 -11.09 -3.82
N VAL A 353 -1.14 -12.40 -3.93
CA VAL A 353 0.22 -12.97 -3.89
C VAL A 353 1.06 -12.47 -5.07
N VAL A 354 0.51 -12.42 -6.27
CA VAL A 354 1.21 -11.92 -7.46
C VAL A 354 1.50 -10.42 -7.32
N PHE A 355 0.51 -9.62 -6.92
CA PHE A 355 0.63 -8.16 -6.79
C PHE A 355 1.62 -7.74 -5.69
N LEU A 356 1.48 -8.30 -4.48
CA LEU A 356 2.38 -7.97 -3.36
C LEU A 356 3.72 -8.71 -3.44
N GLY A 357 3.72 -9.93 -3.99
CA GLY A 357 4.92 -10.76 -4.15
C GLY A 357 5.84 -10.28 -5.28
N SER A 358 5.37 -9.41 -6.18
CA SER A 358 6.21 -8.77 -7.19
C SER A 358 7.28 -7.86 -6.58
N THR A 359 6.96 -7.14 -5.51
CA THR A 359 7.85 -6.17 -4.86
C THR A 359 9.07 -6.81 -4.17
N PRO A 360 8.96 -7.90 -3.37
CA PRO A 360 10.12 -8.59 -2.80
C PRO A 360 11.14 -9.10 -3.83
N ILE A 361 10.70 -9.37 -5.04
CA ILE A 361 11.57 -9.80 -6.15
C ILE A 361 12.05 -8.57 -6.95
N GLY A 362 11.13 -7.74 -7.35
CA GLY A 362 11.40 -6.59 -8.21
C GLY A 362 12.18 -5.47 -7.54
N GLY A 363 12.00 -5.27 -6.22
CA GLY A 363 12.73 -4.25 -5.47
C GLY A 363 14.25 -4.46 -5.49
N PRO A 364 14.77 -5.61 -5.03
CA PRO A 364 16.21 -5.91 -5.11
C PRO A 364 16.75 -5.91 -6.54
N LEU A 365 15.96 -6.42 -7.51
CA LEU A 365 16.33 -6.41 -8.92
C LEU A 365 16.48 -4.97 -9.45
N ALA A 366 15.50 -4.10 -9.19
CA ALA A 366 15.57 -2.69 -9.60
C ALA A 366 16.74 -1.96 -8.92
N GLY A 367 16.96 -2.22 -7.62
CA GLY A 367 18.09 -1.66 -6.89
C GLY A 367 19.45 -2.10 -7.43
N TRP A 368 19.60 -3.38 -7.74
CA TRP A 368 20.81 -3.92 -8.35
C TRP A 368 21.08 -3.37 -9.74
N ILE A 369 20.06 -3.28 -10.59
CA ILE A 369 20.20 -2.70 -11.94
C ILE A 369 20.66 -1.24 -11.85
N SER A 370 20.10 -0.46 -10.92
CA SER A 370 20.48 0.95 -10.75
C SER A 370 21.91 1.19 -10.23
N GLU A 371 22.57 0.16 -9.72
CA GLU A 371 24.00 0.21 -9.36
C GLU A 371 24.92 -0.23 -10.49
N ALA A 372 24.40 -1.04 -11.42
CA ALA A 372 25.18 -1.58 -12.52
C ALA A 372 25.26 -0.62 -13.73
N TYR A 373 24.29 0.28 -13.84
CA TYR A 373 24.13 1.22 -14.95
C TYR A 373 23.83 2.64 -14.46
#